data_c69f90daa805e3937d2957c8cf4bf208
#
_entry.id   c69f90daa805e3937d2957c8cf4bf208
#
_cell.length_a   1.000
_cell.length_b   1.000
_cell.length_c   1.000
_cell.angle_alpha   90.00
_cell.angle_beta   90.00
_cell.angle_gamma   90.00
#
_symmetry.space_group_name_H-M   'P 1'
#
loop_
_entity.id
_entity.type
_entity.pdbx_description
1 polymer ?
#
loop_
_entity_poly.entity_id
_entity_poly.type
_entity_poly.pdbx_seq_one_letter_code
_entity_poly.pdbx_strand_id
1 'polypeptide(L)'
;MGVKLGLQPDTNATFVGYQAFPFVVSKYSDSSNEGYNRTAAKIQQIQNDCPNSKISLVGYSEGADISARIINDAAHGRGPLDKDRFASAALYANPYQGGNGAAQYHDDMSNATGALGHLDGGYGELGADVLEVCNPQDIICNYPEEYLGLVSPSMEVDAVHGKLPLQQIVGEAAQHGPMDNINLLRGQLAHLQYGGAEF
;
A
#
# COMPACT_ATOMS: atom_id res chain seq x y z
N MET A 1 14.68 9.30 -0.66
CA MET A 1 16.07 9.42 -1.17
C MET A 1 16.91 8.16 -0.96
N GLY A 2 16.68 7.33 0.05
CA GLY A 2 17.48 6.15 0.39
C GLY A 2 17.52 5.03 -0.67
N VAL A 3 16.42 4.81 -1.37
CA VAL A 3 16.34 3.73 -2.39
C VAL A 3 17.37 3.87 -3.51
N LYS A 4 17.71 5.10 -3.92
CA LYS A 4 18.69 5.31 -5.00
C LYS A 4 20.14 4.96 -4.63
N LEU A 5 20.47 4.95 -3.34
CA LEU A 5 21.85 4.72 -2.87
C LEU A 5 22.24 3.25 -2.86
N GLY A 6 21.27 2.33 -2.84
CA GLY A 6 21.50 0.88 -2.83
C GLY A 6 21.32 0.18 -4.17
N LEU A 7 21.04 0.93 -5.25
CA LEU A 7 20.76 0.32 -6.55
C LEU A 7 22.06 -0.13 -7.26
N GLN A 8 21.95 -1.22 -7.99
CA GLN A 8 23.01 -1.70 -8.86
C GLN A 8 23.28 -0.68 -10.00
N PRO A 9 24.51 -0.63 -10.55
CA PRO A 9 24.89 0.36 -11.56
C PRO A 9 24.03 0.39 -12.83
N ASP A 10 23.39 -0.73 -13.17
CA ASP A 10 22.51 -0.92 -14.34
C ASP A 10 21.04 -0.66 -14.04
N THR A 11 20.71 -0.22 -12.83
CA THR A 11 19.35 0.02 -12.38
C THR A 11 19.01 1.51 -12.40
N ASN A 12 17.92 1.87 -13.08
CA ASN A 12 17.38 3.20 -13.08
C ASN A 12 16.13 3.29 -12.19
N ALA A 13 16.14 4.23 -11.22
CA ALA A 13 14.96 4.51 -10.41
C ALA A 13 14.24 5.75 -10.91
N THR A 14 12.92 5.64 -10.99
CA THR A 14 12.02 6.77 -11.25
C THR A 14 10.95 6.86 -10.18
N PHE A 15 10.55 8.07 -9.84
CA PHE A 15 9.43 8.33 -8.94
C PHE A 15 8.21 8.71 -9.75
N VAL A 16 7.08 8.14 -9.38
CA VAL A 16 5.78 8.51 -9.95
C VAL A 16 5.13 9.54 -9.01
N GLY A 17 5.01 10.78 -9.49
CA GLY A 17 4.34 11.83 -8.76
C GLY A 17 2.84 11.81 -9.02
N TYR A 18 2.03 11.86 -7.96
CA TYR A 18 0.58 12.06 -8.00
C TYR A 18 0.16 12.86 -6.76
N GLN A 19 -1.11 13.21 -6.65
CA GLN A 19 -1.59 13.99 -5.51
C GLN A 19 -1.82 13.08 -4.29
N ALA A 20 -0.70 12.63 -3.68
CA ALA A 20 -0.67 11.74 -2.53
C ALA A 20 -1.02 12.46 -1.21
N PHE A 21 -2.20 13.07 -1.14
CA PHE A 21 -2.76 13.71 0.06
C PHE A 21 -4.21 13.25 0.26
N PRO A 22 -4.45 11.92 0.36
CA PRO A 22 -5.77 11.42 0.67
C PRO A 22 -6.25 11.97 2.02
N PHE A 23 -7.56 12.00 2.22
CA PHE A 23 -8.23 12.50 3.41
C PHE A 23 -8.19 14.04 3.57
N VAL A 24 -7.29 14.74 2.90
CA VAL A 24 -7.15 16.21 2.98
C VAL A 24 -7.71 16.88 1.74
N VAL A 25 -7.17 16.57 0.58
CA VAL A 25 -7.53 17.22 -0.70
C VAL A 25 -8.37 16.33 -1.63
N SER A 26 -8.48 15.04 -1.33
CA SER A 26 -9.28 14.08 -2.07
C SER A 26 -9.65 12.88 -1.20
N LYS A 27 -10.63 12.10 -1.64
CA LYS A 27 -10.87 10.79 -1.09
C LYS A 27 -9.67 9.87 -1.34
N TYR A 28 -9.49 8.87 -0.49
CA TYR A 28 -8.45 7.87 -0.66
C TYR A 28 -8.52 7.20 -2.04
N SER A 29 -9.72 6.76 -2.43
CA SER A 29 -9.92 6.08 -3.71
C SER A 29 -9.53 6.93 -4.93
N ASP A 30 -9.79 8.24 -4.88
CA ASP A 30 -9.48 9.15 -5.98
C ASP A 30 -7.96 9.34 -6.10
N SER A 31 -7.28 9.57 -4.97
CA SER A 31 -5.82 9.69 -4.89
C SER A 31 -5.14 8.40 -5.37
N SER A 32 -5.52 7.27 -4.81
CA SER A 32 -4.96 5.95 -5.14
C SER A 32 -5.20 5.55 -6.60
N ASN A 33 -6.37 5.85 -7.17
CA ASN A 33 -6.64 5.61 -8.58
C ASN A 33 -5.85 6.55 -9.51
N GLU A 34 -5.65 7.80 -9.13
CA GLU A 34 -4.74 8.70 -9.86
C GLU A 34 -3.32 8.13 -9.86
N GLY A 35 -2.82 7.73 -8.70
CA GLY A 35 -1.51 7.11 -8.53
C GLY A 35 -1.37 5.83 -9.37
N TYR A 36 -2.38 4.95 -9.35
CA TYR A 36 -2.41 3.75 -10.19
C TYR A 36 -2.30 4.11 -11.69
N ASN A 37 -3.13 5.02 -12.18
CA ASN A 37 -3.13 5.40 -13.60
C ASN A 37 -1.81 6.02 -14.05
N ARG A 38 -1.19 6.86 -13.21
CA ARG A 38 0.13 7.46 -13.50
C ARG A 38 1.24 6.42 -13.49
N THR A 39 1.21 5.48 -12.55
CA THR A 39 2.16 4.37 -12.49
C THR A 39 1.98 3.44 -13.69
N ALA A 40 0.76 3.14 -14.06
CA ALA A 40 0.42 2.36 -15.24
C ALA A 40 1.00 2.97 -16.52
N ALA A 41 0.78 4.27 -16.74
CA ALA A 41 1.33 4.99 -17.89
C ALA A 41 2.87 4.95 -17.90
N LYS A 42 3.51 5.08 -16.71
CA LYS A 42 4.97 5.01 -16.61
C LYS A 42 5.52 3.62 -16.90
N ILE A 43 4.85 2.57 -16.44
CA ILE A 43 5.20 1.18 -16.73
C ILE A 43 5.12 0.92 -18.24
N GLN A 44 4.01 1.30 -18.87
CA GLN A 44 3.84 1.14 -20.32
C GLN A 44 4.92 1.89 -21.10
N GLN A 45 5.24 3.12 -20.69
CA GLN A 45 6.35 3.86 -21.29
C GLN A 45 7.68 3.08 -21.19
N ILE A 46 8.03 2.59 -19.97
CA ILE A 46 9.27 1.83 -19.76
C ILE A 46 9.29 0.56 -20.62
N GLN A 47 8.19 -0.17 -20.71
CA GLN A 47 8.10 -1.38 -21.50
C GLN A 47 8.30 -1.12 -22.99
N ASN A 48 7.82 0.02 -23.50
CA ASN A 48 8.00 0.43 -24.88
C ASN A 48 9.44 0.92 -25.17
N ASP A 49 9.95 1.79 -24.30
CA ASP A 49 11.26 2.44 -24.51
C ASP A 49 12.42 1.48 -24.23
N CYS A 50 12.22 0.51 -23.32
CA CYS A 50 13.24 -0.42 -22.84
C CYS A 50 12.73 -1.88 -22.89
N PRO A 51 12.55 -2.47 -24.09
CA PRO A 51 11.86 -3.76 -24.26
C PRO A 51 12.52 -4.96 -23.56
N ASN A 52 13.77 -4.86 -23.16
CA ASN A 52 14.50 -5.93 -22.45
C ASN A 52 14.61 -5.68 -20.93
N SER A 53 14.14 -4.56 -20.42
CA SER A 53 14.27 -4.24 -19.00
C SER A 53 13.21 -4.97 -18.18
N LYS A 54 13.60 -5.37 -16.97
CA LYS A 54 12.66 -5.81 -15.93
C LYS A 54 12.24 -4.61 -15.08
N ILE A 55 11.13 -4.74 -14.39
CA ILE A 55 10.53 -3.69 -13.56
C ILE A 55 10.37 -4.20 -12.14
N SER A 56 10.97 -3.49 -11.20
CA SER A 56 10.73 -3.67 -9.77
C SER A 56 9.89 -2.52 -9.24
N LEU A 57 8.98 -2.83 -8.32
CA LEU A 57 8.10 -1.86 -7.68
C LEU A 57 8.48 -1.68 -6.21
N VAL A 58 8.53 -0.44 -5.76
CA VAL A 58 8.70 -0.11 -4.34
C VAL A 58 7.60 0.86 -3.95
N GLY A 59 6.80 0.47 -2.98
CA GLY A 59 5.69 1.27 -2.49
C GLY A 59 5.68 1.39 -0.97
N TYR A 60 5.21 2.53 -0.47
CA TYR A 60 4.94 2.76 0.94
C TYR A 60 3.50 3.24 1.09
N SER A 61 2.76 2.66 2.03
CA SER A 61 1.38 3.05 2.34
C SER A 61 0.50 3.02 1.08
N GLU A 62 -0.09 4.13 0.66
CA GLU A 62 -0.86 4.26 -0.58
C GLU A 62 -0.04 3.85 -1.82
N GLY A 63 1.28 4.08 -1.85
CA GLY A 63 2.16 3.59 -2.90
C GLY A 63 2.30 2.06 -2.90
N ALA A 64 2.19 1.42 -1.73
CA ALA A 64 2.14 -0.04 -1.63
C ALA A 64 0.80 -0.61 -2.13
N ASP A 65 -0.35 0.03 -1.81
CA ASP A 65 -1.65 -0.29 -2.40
C ASP A 65 -1.58 -0.26 -3.93
N ILE A 66 -1.10 0.84 -4.51
CA ILE A 66 -0.96 1.01 -5.95
C ILE A 66 -0.11 -0.12 -6.56
N SER A 67 1.05 -0.40 -5.96
CA SER A 67 1.96 -1.44 -6.42
C SER A 67 1.34 -2.84 -6.27
N ALA A 68 0.67 -3.10 -5.16
CA ALA A 68 -0.03 -4.37 -4.90
C ALA A 68 -1.10 -4.66 -5.96
N ARG A 69 -1.92 -3.66 -6.30
CA ARG A 69 -2.95 -3.80 -7.36
C ARG A 69 -2.32 -4.04 -8.73
N ILE A 70 -1.23 -3.36 -9.07
CA ILE A 70 -0.52 -3.58 -10.33
C ILE A 70 0.05 -5.00 -10.42
N ILE A 71 0.63 -5.51 -9.32
CA ILE A 71 1.16 -6.89 -9.27
C ILE A 71 0.03 -7.91 -9.37
N ASN A 72 -1.08 -7.69 -8.66
CA ASN A 72 -2.26 -8.55 -8.74
C ASN A 72 -2.80 -8.60 -10.18
N ASP A 73 -2.94 -7.46 -10.83
CA ASP A 73 -3.39 -7.39 -12.22
C ASP A 73 -2.43 -8.12 -13.17
N ALA A 74 -1.12 -7.92 -13.02
CA ALA A 74 -0.11 -8.61 -13.83
C ALA A 74 -0.16 -10.12 -13.64
N ALA A 75 -0.30 -10.59 -12.39
CA ALA A 75 -0.41 -12.02 -12.06
C ALA A 75 -1.60 -12.70 -12.74
N HIS A 76 -2.66 -11.94 -12.98
CA HIS A 76 -3.90 -12.43 -13.60
C HIS A 76 -4.05 -12.04 -15.09
N GLY A 77 -2.96 -11.60 -15.73
CA GLY A 77 -2.94 -11.24 -17.15
C GLY A 77 -3.73 -9.96 -17.46
N ARG A 78 -3.84 -9.06 -16.50
CA ARG A 78 -4.51 -7.76 -16.60
C ARG A 78 -3.52 -6.63 -16.33
N GLY A 79 -3.99 -5.39 -16.51
CA GLY A 79 -3.24 -4.20 -16.09
C GLY A 79 -2.07 -3.82 -17.01
N PRO A 80 -1.25 -2.88 -16.54
CA PRO A 80 -0.23 -2.25 -17.36
C PRO A 80 1.11 -3.00 -17.42
N LEU A 81 1.38 -3.87 -16.46
CA LEU A 81 2.66 -4.57 -16.32
C LEU A 81 2.55 -5.95 -16.94
N ASP A 82 3.39 -6.21 -17.93
CA ASP A 82 3.54 -7.55 -18.47
C ASP A 82 4.20 -8.44 -17.42
N LYS A 83 3.60 -9.59 -17.14
CA LYS A 83 4.06 -10.54 -16.13
C LYS A 83 5.54 -10.91 -16.28
N ASP A 84 5.96 -11.17 -17.52
CA ASP A 84 7.34 -11.53 -17.84
C ASP A 84 8.33 -10.36 -17.62
N ARG A 85 7.82 -9.16 -17.44
CA ARG A 85 8.62 -7.96 -17.17
C ARG A 85 8.74 -7.64 -15.69
N PHE A 86 7.97 -8.28 -14.83
CA PHE A 86 8.09 -8.15 -13.40
C PHE A 86 9.40 -8.77 -12.90
N ALA A 87 10.11 -8.08 -12.01
CA ALA A 87 11.33 -8.59 -11.38
C ALA A 87 11.13 -8.85 -9.89
N SER A 88 10.61 -7.86 -9.16
CA SER A 88 10.38 -7.97 -7.72
C SER A 88 9.56 -6.78 -7.20
N ALA A 89 9.10 -6.89 -5.96
CA ALA A 89 8.54 -5.73 -5.25
C ALA A 89 8.89 -5.73 -3.77
N ALA A 90 8.95 -4.52 -3.20
CA ALA A 90 9.01 -4.30 -1.76
C ALA A 90 7.87 -3.34 -1.37
N LEU A 91 6.95 -3.83 -0.56
CA LEU A 91 5.73 -3.16 -0.16
C LEU A 91 5.78 -2.86 1.34
N TYR A 92 5.93 -1.60 1.70
CA TYR A 92 6.00 -1.15 3.08
C TYR A 92 4.64 -0.64 3.53
N ALA A 93 4.18 -1.06 4.70
CA ALA A 93 2.90 -0.66 5.26
C ALA A 93 1.74 -0.85 4.27
N ASN A 94 1.69 -2.00 3.61
CA ASN A 94 0.71 -2.28 2.56
C ASN A 94 -0.72 -2.36 3.13
N PRO A 95 -1.67 -1.52 2.70
CA PRO A 95 -3.07 -1.65 3.11
C PRO A 95 -3.73 -2.97 2.71
N TYR A 96 -3.18 -3.68 1.72
CA TYR A 96 -3.58 -5.03 1.31
C TYR A 96 -2.66 -6.11 1.89
N GLN A 97 -1.99 -5.85 3.02
CA GLN A 97 -1.08 -6.79 3.68
C GLN A 97 -1.73 -8.15 3.93
N GLY A 98 -0.94 -9.20 3.68
CA GLY A 98 -1.26 -10.59 4.03
C GLY A 98 -2.15 -11.31 3.01
N GLY A 99 -2.14 -12.63 3.05
CA GLY A 99 -3.01 -13.49 2.22
C GLY A 99 -2.74 -13.47 0.70
N ASN A 100 -1.79 -12.66 0.23
CA ASN A 100 -1.52 -12.45 -1.19
C ASN A 100 -0.40 -13.33 -1.77
N GLY A 101 0.24 -14.16 -0.94
CA GLY A 101 1.33 -15.05 -1.37
C GLY A 101 2.73 -14.43 -1.34
N ALA A 102 2.89 -13.23 -0.79
CA ALA A 102 4.18 -12.56 -0.62
C ALA A 102 4.97 -13.11 0.57
N ALA A 103 6.30 -12.99 0.52
CA ALA A 103 7.16 -13.17 1.68
C ALA A 103 6.94 -12.03 2.68
N GLN A 104 6.95 -12.35 3.97
CA GLN A 104 6.85 -11.37 5.05
C GLN A 104 8.24 -11.09 5.62
N TYR A 105 8.55 -9.81 5.88
CA TYR A 105 9.84 -9.44 6.49
C TYR A 105 9.97 -10.00 7.91
N HIS A 106 8.86 -10.04 8.67
CA HIS A 106 8.78 -10.66 9.99
C HIS A 106 7.83 -11.85 9.99
N ASP A 107 8.26 -12.99 10.49
CA ASP A 107 7.50 -14.24 10.50
C ASP A 107 6.18 -14.14 11.30
N ASP A 108 6.14 -13.32 12.35
CA ASP A 108 4.97 -13.06 13.18
C ASP A 108 3.87 -12.26 12.43
N MET A 109 4.20 -11.68 11.27
CA MET A 109 3.26 -10.95 10.43
C MET A 109 2.54 -11.83 9.40
N SER A 110 2.76 -13.13 9.41
CA SER A 110 2.14 -14.06 8.44
C SER A 110 0.62 -14.08 8.47
N ASN A 111 0.01 -13.70 9.59
CA ASN A 111 -1.45 -13.60 9.76
C ASN A 111 -1.96 -12.15 9.77
N ALA A 112 -1.12 -11.18 9.50
CA ALA A 112 -1.54 -9.79 9.44
C ALA A 112 -2.53 -9.57 8.29
N THR A 113 -3.50 -8.70 8.52
CA THR A 113 -4.44 -8.26 7.49
C THR A 113 -4.41 -6.75 7.43
N GLY A 114 -4.17 -6.22 6.24
CA GLY A 114 -4.18 -4.78 6.01
C GLY A 114 -5.59 -4.18 6.07
N ALA A 115 -5.66 -2.86 6.23
CA ALA A 115 -6.94 -2.13 6.36
C ALA A 115 -7.88 -2.31 5.16
N LEU A 116 -7.38 -2.63 3.99
CA LEU A 116 -8.17 -2.90 2.78
C LEU A 116 -8.40 -4.40 2.53
N GLY A 117 -7.99 -5.26 3.46
CA GLY A 117 -8.15 -6.72 3.34
C GLY A 117 -7.18 -7.33 2.34
N HIS A 118 -7.65 -8.33 1.59
CA HIS A 118 -6.85 -9.06 0.61
C HIS A 118 -7.26 -8.74 -0.81
N LEU A 119 -6.30 -8.83 -1.74
CA LEU A 119 -6.59 -8.76 -3.16
C LEU A 119 -7.12 -10.10 -3.66
N ASP A 120 -8.17 -10.06 -4.45
CA ASP A 120 -8.77 -11.27 -5.02
C ASP A 120 -7.76 -12.03 -5.90
N GLY A 121 -7.49 -13.29 -5.54
CA GLY A 121 -6.47 -14.13 -6.17
C GLY A 121 -5.01 -13.79 -5.80
N GLY A 122 -4.76 -12.78 -4.97
CA GLY A 122 -3.42 -12.39 -4.52
C GLY A 122 -2.45 -12.07 -5.65
N TYR A 123 -1.16 -12.32 -5.43
CA TYR A 123 -0.10 -12.09 -6.43
C TYR A 123 0.20 -13.32 -7.29
N GLY A 124 -0.57 -14.40 -7.14
CA GLY A 124 -0.33 -15.63 -7.90
C GLY A 124 1.12 -16.08 -7.82
N GLU A 125 1.69 -16.50 -8.94
CA GLU A 125 3.10 -16.94 -9.00
C GLU A 125 4.12 -15.78 -8.80
N LEU A 126 3.71 -14.51 -8.98
CA LEU A 126 4.58 -13.36 -8.75
C LEU A 126 4.83 -13.11 -7.25
N GLY A 127 4.02 -13.69 -6.37
CA GLY A 127 4.15 -13.53 -4.92
C GLY A 127 5.52 -13.95 -4.37
N ALA A 128 6.18 -14.91 -5.01
CA ALA A 128 7.51 -15.36 -4.62
C ALA A 128 8.59 -14.24 -4.72
N ASP A 129 8.35 -13.24 -5.56
CA ASP A 129 9.25 -12.10 -5.79
C ASP A 129 8.73 -10.81 -5.13
N VAL A 130 7.75 -10.93 -4.23
CA VAL A 130 7.19 -9.81 -3.44
C VAL A 130 7.58 -9.95 -1.99
N LEU A 131 8.12 -8.88 -1.41
CA LEU A 131 8.37 -8.74 0.01
C LEU A 131 7.40 -7.72 0.59
N GLU A 132 6.64 -8.12 1.60
CA GLU A 132 5.82 -7.23 2.42
C GLU A 132 6.54 -6.93 3.73
N VAL A 133 6.63 -5.64 4.06
CA VAL A 133 7.27 -5.13 5.28
C VAL A 133 6.25 -4.37 6.09
N CYS A 134 5.85 -4.93 7.22
CA CYS A 134 4.87 -4.34 8.13
C CYS A 134 5.46 -4.24 9.55
N ASN A 135 5.36 -3.04 10.14
CA ASN A 135 5.57 -2.88 11.57
C ASN A 135 4.36 -3.49 12.30
N PRO A 136 4.55 -4.43 13.25
CA PRO A 136 3.43 -5.06 13.94
C PRO A 136 2.47 -4.11 14.66
N GLN A 137 2.91 -2.89 14.95
CA GLN A 137 2.08 -1.86 15.57
C GLN A 137 1.37 -0.94 14.55
N ASP A 138 1.70 -1.05 13.27
CA ASP A 138 1.10 -0.22 12.22
C ASP A 138 -0.29 -0.73 11.84
N ILE A 139 -1.31 0.06 12.14
CA ILE A 139 -2.71 -0.28 11.87
C ILE A 139 -3.07 -0.29 10.36
N ILE A 140 -2.21 0.19 9.48
CA ILE A 140 -2.52 0.18 8.04
C ILE A 140 -2.27 -1.21 7.45
N CYS A 141 -1.17 -1.84 7.82
CA CYS A 141 -0.80 -3.17 7.33
C CYS A 141 -1.09 -4.29 8.33
N ASN A 142 -1.39 -3.97 9.58
CA ASN A 142 -1.86 -4.91 10.62
C ASN A 142 -3.09 -4.31 11.31
N TYR A 143 -4.20 -4.30 10.57
CA TYR A 143 -5.43 -3.63 11.01
C TYR A 143 -6.18 -4.49 12.02
N PRO A 144 -6.48 -3.97 13.22
CA PRO A 144 -7.24 -4.72 14.21
C PRO A 144 -8.68 -4.94 13.73
N GLU A 145 -9.15 -6.19 13.81
CA GLU A 145 -10.46 -6.60 13.30
C GLU A 145 -11.62 -5.79 13.92
N GLU A 146 -11.49 -5.44 15.20
CA GLU A 146 -12.49 -4.65 15.92
C GLU A 146 -12.71 -3.24 15.37
N TYR A 147 -11.80 -2.71 14.54
CA TYR A 147 -11.91 -1.37 13.95
C TYR A 147 -12.30 -1.38 12.46
N LEU A 148 -12.62 -2.53 11.89
CA LEU A 148 -12.98 -2.62 10.47
C LEU A 148 -14.15 -1.68 10.08
N GLY A 149 -15.04 -1.38 11.01
CA GLY A 149 -16.12 -0.41 10.82
C GLY A 149 -15.65 1.02 10.52
N LEU A 150 -14.41 1.39 10.91
CA LEU A 150 -13.84 2.71 10.64
C LEU A 150 -13.24 2.84 9.24
N VAL A 151 -12.93 1.74 8.55
CA VAL A 151 -12.24 1.78 7.25
C VAL A 151 -13.08 2.53 6.22
N SER A 152 -14.31 2.09 5.99
CA SER A 152 -15.18 2.67 4.96
C SER A 152 -15.45 4.17 5.17
N PRO A 153 -15.88 4.64 6.36
CA PRO A 153 -16.05 6.07 6.60
C PRO A 153 -14.77 6.87 6.42
N SER A 154 -13.62 6.32 6.86
CA SER A 154 -12.34 7.01 6.72
C SER A 154 -11.93 7.20 5.26
N MET A 155 -12.22 6.25 4.38
CA MET A 155 -11.92 6.34 2.95
C MET A 155 -12.72 7.46 2.23
N GLU A 156 -13.85 7.88 2.78
CA GLU A 156 -14.71 8.94 2.25
C GLU A 156 -14.31 10.35 2.71
N VAL A 157 -13.30 10.49 3.58
CA VAL A 157 -12.84 11.79 4.08
C VAL A 157 -12.18 12.59 2.95
N ASP A 158 -12.66 13.82 2.77
CA ASP A 158 -12.11 14.82 1.86
C ASP A 158 -12.30 16.19 2.54
N ALA A 159 -11.34 16.56 3.37
CA ALA A 159 -11.47 17.68 4.28
C ALA A 159 -11.60 19.03 3.55
N VAL A 160 -10.89 19.20 2.43
CA VAL A 160 -10.91 20.45 1.64
C VAL A 160 -12.29 20.70 1.02
N HIS A 161 -12.97 19.63 0.61
CA HIS A 161 -14.32 19.72 0.02
C HIS A 161 -15.44 19.51 1.05
N GLY A 162 -15.11 19.56 2.35
CA GLY A 162 -16.06 19.49 3.46
C GLY A 162 -16.73 18.11 3.65
N LYS A 163 -16.16 17.06 3.08
CA LYS A 163 -16.65 15.70 3.24
C LYS A 163 -16.01 15.06 4.47
N LEU A 164 -16.66 15.21 5.59
CA LEU A 164 -16.23 14.65 6.88
C LEU A 164 -17.39 13.81 7.44
N PRO A 165 -17.36 12.47 7.31
CA PRO A 165 -18.42 11.59 7.82
C PRO A 165 -18.31 11.45 9.36
N LEU A 166 -18.32 12.59 10.07
CA LEU A 166 -18.06 12.66 11.51
C LEU A 166 -19.04 11.80 12.34
N GLN A 167 -20.29 11.73 11.94
CA GLN A 167 -21.28 10.92 12.68
C GLN A 167 -20.94 9.44 12.64
N GLN A 168 -20.46 8.95 11.50
CA GLN A 168 -20.05 7.55 11.35
C GLN A 168 -18.76 7.28 12.11
N ILE A 169 -17.75 8.14 11.95
CA ILE A 169 -16.45 8.00 12.63
C ILE A 169 -16.63 8.08 14.16
N VAL A 170 -17.38 9.07 14.65
CA VAL A 170 -17.63 9.23 16.10
C VAL A 170 -18.52 8.09 16.63
N GLY A 171 -19.48 7.64 15.84
CA GLY A 171 -20.34 6.51 16.20
C GLY A 171 -19.56 5.22 16.37
N GLU A 172 -18.66 4.92 15.47
CA GLU A 172 -17.75 3.77 15.58
C GLU A 172 -16.77 3.93 16.75
N ALA A 173 -16.10 5.08 16.84
CA ALA A 173 -15.15 5.34 17.94
C ALA A 173 -15.81 5.27 19.33
N ALA A 174 -17.09 5.61 19.44
CA ALA A 174 -17.83 5.54 20.70
C ALA A 174 -18.15 4.10 21.15
N GLN A 175 -18.07 3.12 20.25
CA GLN A 175 -18.24 1.70 20.57
C GLN A 175 -17.00 1.11 21.26
N HIS A 176 -15.87 1.79 21.17
CA HIS A 176 -14.59 1.36 21.73
C HIS A 176 -14.24 2.16 22.99
N GLY A 177 -13.49 1.53 23.89
CA GLY A 177 -13.01 2.17 25.12
C GLY A 177 -11.95 3.26 24.86
N PRO A 178 -11.73 4.18 25.84
CA PRO A 178 -10.71 5.20 25.69
C PRO A 178 -9.28 4.64 25.43
N MET A 179 -8.98 3.47 26.00
CA MET A 179 -7.67 2.83 25.81
C MET A 179 -7.52 2.29 24.38
N ASP A 180 -8.59 1.77 23.81
CA ASP A 180 -8.60 1.24 22.44
C ASP A 180 -8.39 2.38 21.44
N ASN A 181 -9.03 3.52 21.65
CA ASN A 181 -8.83 4.71 20.84
C ASN A 181 -7.39 5.26 20.95
N ILE A 182 -6.75 5.16 22.13
CA ILE A 182 -5.33 5.50 22.30
C ILE A 182 -4.44 4.53 21.53
N ASN A 183 -4.74 3.23 21.54
CA ASN A 183 -4.00 2.22 20.80
C ASN A 183 -4.11 2.44 19.28
N LEU A 184 -5.29 2.83 18.80
CA LEU A 184 -5.50 3.21 17.40
C LEU A 184 -4.60 4.40 16.99
N LEU A 185 -4.52 5.43 17.84
CA LEU A 185 -3.63 6.58 17.60
C LEU A 185 -2.15 6.19 17.61
N ARG A 186 -1.74 5.30 18.52
CA ARG A 186 -0.37 4.76 18.55
C ARG A 186 -0.05 3.99 17.28
N GLY A 187 -0.98 3.19 16.78
CA GLY A 187 -0.84 2.47 15.53
C GLY A 187 -0.68 3.40 14.32
N GLN A 188 -1.38 4.54 14.29
CA GLN A 188 -1.17 5.57 13.27
C GLN A 188 0.23 6.20 13.35
N LEU A 189 0.76 6.40 14.57
CA LEU A 189 2.13 6.90 14.74
C LEU A 189 3.17 5.86 14.29
N ALA A 190 2.94 4.58 14.56
CA ALA A 190 3.80 3.48 14.09
C ALA A 190 3.89 3.42 12.56
N HIS A 191 2.81 3.80 11.86
CA HIS A 191 2.78 3.91 10.40
C HIS A 191 3.83 4.88 9.85
N LEU A 192 4.26 5.88 10.60
CA LEU A 192 5.24 6.87 10.17
C LEU A 192 6.70 6.46 10.45
N GLN A 193 6.95 5.31 11.07
CA GLN A 193 8.27 4.93 11.59
C GLN A 193 9.13 4.06 10.67
N TYR A 194 8.75 3.88 9.41
CA TYR A 194 9.51 3.06 8.45
C TYR A 194 10.85 3.68 7.98
N GLY A 195 11.26 4.81 8.51
CA GLY A 195 12.54 5.46 8.21
C GLY A 195 13.59 5.35 9.31
N GLY A 196 13.30 4.68 10.41
CA GLY A 196 14.21 4.50 11.54
C GLY A 196 15.19 3.33 11.33
N ALA A 197 16.31 3.35 12.07
CA ALA A 197 17.39 2.37 11.95
C ALA A 197 17.07 0.98 12.57
N GLU A 198 15.83 0.68 12.89
CA GLU A 198 15.40 -0.55 13.57
C GLU A 198 14.53 -1.46 12.68
N PHE A 199 14.68 -1.35 11.36
CA PHE A 199 14.11 -2.28 10.38
C PHE A 199 15.22 -3.02 9.66
#